data_4fe8d765235d70625a913e695662562c
#
_entry.id   4fe8d765235d70625a913e695662562c
#
_cell.length_a   1.000
_cell.length_b   1.000
_cell.length_c   1.000
_cell.angle_alpha   90.00
_cell.angle_beta   90.00
_cell.angle_gamma   90.00
#
_symmetry.space_group_name_H-M   'P 1'
#
loop_
_entity.id
_entity.type
_entity.pdbx_description
1 polymer ?
#
loop_
_entity_poly.entity_id
_entity_poly.type
_entity_poly.pdbx_seq_one_letter_code
_entity_poly.pdbx_strand_id
1 'polypeptide(L)'
;SRLDINEEFDLIFVSNVIHHVKSTERNDLFKKIHNLLTFDGHLLIYEHNPYNPITLKLVANCAFDADAELIKKKDLIKICNLNNLKLKKSGYIHFFPSKLKFFFNIEKYFKWFFLGAQYFCIFKKNTKT
;
A
#
# COMPACT_ATOMS: atom_id res chain seq x y z
N SER A 1 -17.18 16.87 0.29
CA SER A 1 -16.90 17.56 -0.97
C SER A 1 -16.22 16.59 -1.90
N ARG A 2 -16.86 16.24 -3.01
CA ARG A 2 -16.21 15.52 -4.11
C ARG A 2 -15.22 16.50 -4.73
N LEU A 3 -13.94 16.22 -4.56
CA LEU A 3 -12.90 16.83 -5.37
C LEU A 3 -13.03 16.20 -6.78
N ASP A 4 -13.66 16.90 -7.70
CA ASP A 4 -13.62 16.56 -9.13
C ASP A 4 -12.21 16.95 -9.64
N ILE A 5 -11.29 16.01 -9.50
CA ILE A 5 -9.93 16.17 -10.02
C ILE A 5 -9.99 15.78 -11.49
N ASN A 6 -9.84 16.75 -12.39
CA ASN A 6 -9.77 16.56 -13.85
C ASN A 6 -8.31 16.53 -14.35
N GLU A 7 -7.35 16.30 -13.47
CA GLU A 7 -5.94 16.26 -13.81
C GLU A 7 -5.44 14.82 -13.76
N GLU A 8 -4.50 14.49 -14.65
CA GLU A 8 -3.77 13.22 -14.60
C GLU A 8 -2.41 13.43 -13.93
N PHE A 9 -1.93 12.37 -13.25
CA PHE A 9 -0.70 12.38 -12.46
C PHE A 9 0.27 11.30 -12.94
N ASP A 10 1.56 11.64 -13.04
CA ASP A 10 2.62 10.67 -13.33
C ASP A 10 2.93 9.77 -12.13
N LEU A 11 2.65 10.27 -10.93
CA LEU A 11 2.84 9.53 -9.68
C LEU A 11 1.70 9.83 -8.70
N ILE A 12 1.07 8.76 -8.22
CA ILE A 12 0.17 8.82 -7.07
C ILE A 12 0.82 8.06 -5.92
N PHE A 13 0.94 8.72 -4.78
CA PHE A 13 1.51 8.14 -3.57
C PHE A 13 0.43 8.00 -2.49
N VAL A 14 0.29 6.78 -1.95
CA VAL A 14 -0.68 6.44 -0.90
C VAL A 14 0.05 5.78 0.24
N SER A 15 0.00 6.38 1.42
CA SER A 15 0.68 5.88 2.61
C SER A 15 -0.29 5.76 3.78
N ASN A 16 -0.51 4.54 4.26
CA ASN A 16 -1.36 4.23 5.42
C ASN A 16 -2.78 4.83 5.30
N VAL A 17 -3.42 4.66 4.14
CA VAL A 17 -4.77 5.17 3.85
C VAL A 17 -5.74 4.06 3.49
N ILE A 18 -5.27 3.01 2.79
CA ILE A 18 -6.16 1.98 2.24
C ILE A 18 -6.90 1.21 3.34
N HIS A 19 -6.28 1.04 4.51
CA HIS A 19 -6.91 0.36 5.65
C HIS A 19 -8.07 1.16 6.27
N HIS A 20 -8.21 2.46 6.00
CA HIS A 20 -9.37 3.26 6.37
C HIS A 20 -10.52 3.20 5.35
N VAL A 21 -10.25 2.62 4.17
CA VAL A 21 -11.27 2.42 3.13
C VAL A 21 -11.92 1.07 3.33
N LYS A 22 -13.25 1.03 3.43
CA LYS A 22 -14.00 -0.22 3.55
C LYS A 22 -13.68 -1.17 2.41
N SER A 23 -13.58 -2.46 2.71
CA SER A 23 -13.25 -3.49 1.73
C SER A 23 -14.15 -3.46 0.49
N THR A 24 -15.42 -3.12 0.66
CA THR A 24 -16.42 -2.98 -0.42
C THR A 24 -16.16 -1.79 -1.35
N GLU A 25 -15.46 -0.76 -0.88
CA GLU A 25 -15.21 0.49 -1.63
C GLU A 25 -13.82 0.52 -2.29
N ARG A 26 -12.94 -0.41 -1.92
CA ARG A 26 -11.54 -0.43 -2.41
C ARG A 26 -11.44 -0.61 -3.92
N ASN A 27 -12.32 -1.40 -4.51
CA ASN A 27 -12.32 -1.60 -5.95
C ASN A 27 -12.60 -0.30 -6.70
N ASP A 28 -13.58 0.48 -6.26
CA ASP A 28 -13.91 1.77 -6.87
C ASP A 28 -12.80 2.81 -6.66
N LEU A 29 -12.13 2.77 -5.51
CA LEU A 29 -10.96 3.60 -5.25
C LEU A 29 -9.85 3.32 -6.27
N PHE A 30 -9.48 2.05 -6.49
CA PHE A 30 -8.41 1.71 -7.44
C PHE A 30 -8.77 1.98 -8.88
N LYS A 31 -10.05 1.85 -9.25
CA LYS A 31 -10.56 2.28 -10.56
C LYS A 31 -10.38 3.80 -10.77
N LYS A 32 -10.70 4.60 -9.75
CA LYS A 32 -10.47 6.06 -9.79
C LYS A 32 -8.99 6.39 -9.90
N ILE A 33 -8.13 5.75 -9.08
CA ILE A 33 -6.68 5.94 -9.13
C ILE A 33 -6.15 5.62 -10.54
N HIS A 34 -6.58 4.49 -11.14
CA HIS A 34 -6.19 4.15 -12.51
C HIS A 34 -6.55 5.26 -13.51
N ASN A 35 -7.74 5.85 -13.40
CA ASN A 35 -8.19 6.91 -14.30
C ASN A 35 -7.40 8.23 -14.10
N LEU A 36 -6.94 8.50 -12.89
CA LEU A 36 -6.14 9.68 -12.56
C LEU A 36 -4.65 9.54 -12.92
N LEU A 37 -4.18 8.37 -13.28
CA LEU A 37 -2.79 8.18 -13.71
C LEU A 37 -2.63 8.48 -15.19
N THR A 38 -1.53 9.14 -15.57
CA THR A 38 -1.09 9.26 -16.97
C THR A 38 -0.80 7.89 -17.57
N PHE A 39 -0.62 7.83 -18.88
CA PHE A 39 -0.37 6.59 -19.64
C PHE A 39 0.77 5.73 -19.05
N ASP A 40 1.87 6.36 -18.63
CA ASP A 40 3.02 5.71 -18.01
C ASP A 40 3.08 5.90 -16.49
N GLY A 41 1.98 6.37 -15.90
CA GLY A 41 1.91 6.74 -14.50
C GLY A 41 2.11 5.57 -13.53
N HIS A 42 2.62 5.89 -12.35
CA HIS A 42 2.93 4.95 -11.29
C HIS A 42 2.10 5.20 -10.03
N LEU A 43 1.72 4.11 -9.38
CA LEU A 43 1.09 4.13 -8.06
C LEU A 43 2.06 3.50 -7.06
N LEU A 44 2.41 4.25 -6.03
CA LEU A 44 3.22 3.77 -4.92
C LEU A 44 2.37 3.70 -3.66
N ILE A 45 2.30 2.52 -3.05
CA ILE A 45 1.50 2.27 -1.85
C ILE A 45 2.41 1.78 -0.73
N TYR A 46 2.24 2.35 0.47
CA TYR A 46 2.75 1.84 1.74
C TYR A 46 1.59 1.53 2.66
N GLU A 47 1.59 0.33 3.27
CA GLU A 47 0.53 -0.09 4.18
C GLU A 47 1.04 -0.94 5.34
N HIS A 48 0.27 -0.96 6.42
CA HIS A 48 0.50 -1.79 7.59
C HIS A 48 0.43 -3.28 7.23
N ASN A 49 1.38 -4.05 7.76
CA ASN A 49 1.42 -5.49 7.53
C ASN A 49 0.59 -6.25 8.59
N PRO A 50 -0.53 -6.88 8.21
CA PRO A 50 -1.36 -7.63 9.14
C PRO A 50 -0.73 -8.92 9.68
N TYR A 51 0.42 -9.34 9.15
CA TYR A 51 1.16 -10.49 9.67
C TYR A 51 2.14 -10.13 10.80
N ASN A 52 2.43 -8.84 11.00
CA ASN A 52 3.34 -8.41 12.06
C ASN A 52 2.57 -8.18 13.37
N PRO A 53 2.87 -8.93 14.45
CA PRO A 53 2.13 -8.83 15.70
C PRO A 53 2.33 -7.49 16.42
N ILE A 54 3.47 -6.83 16.23
CA ILE A 54 3.73 -5.50 16.78
C ILE A 54 2.85 -4.47 16.07
N THR A 55 2.75 -4.55 14.74
CA THR A 55 1.85 -3.70 13.95
C THR A 55 0.40 -3.86 14.38
N LEU A 56 -0.08 -5.10 14.54
CA LEU A 56 -1.44 -5.36 15.00
C LEU A 56 -1.71 -4.72 16.37
N LYS A 57 -0.77 -4.83 17.30
CA LYS A 57 -0.89 -4.21 18.63
C LYS A 57 -0.89 -2.69 18.56
N LEU A 58 -0.06 -2.09 17.70
CA LEU A 58 -0.01 -0.63 17.53
C LEU A 58 -1.31 -0.10 16.92
N VAL A 59 -1.82 -0.74 15.87
CA VAL A 59 -3.10 -0.39 15.23
C VAL A 59 -4.27 -0.52 16.22
N ALA A 60 -4.34 -1.63 16.97
CA ALA A 60 -5.40 -1.85 17.96
C ALA A 60 -5.42 -0.81 19.10
N ASN A 61 -4.27 -0.20 19.41
CA ASN A 61 -4.15 0.83 20.43
C ASN A 61 -4.23 2.26 19.89
N CYS A 62 -4.35 2.44 18.56
CA CYS A 62 -4.44 3.74 17.93
C CYS A 62 -5.90 4.15 17.77
N ALA A 63 -6.30 5.27 18.39
CA ALA A 63 -7.66 5.76 18.29
C ALA A 63 -8.08 6.14 16.87
N PHE A 64 -7.11 6.53 16.01
CA PHE A 64 -7.35 6.86 14.62
C PHE A 64 -7.57 5.62 13.72
N ASP A 65 -7.16 4.44 14.19
CA ASP A 65 -7.25 3.18 13.47
C ASP A 65 -8.38 2.27 14.01
N ALA A 66 -9.28 2.83 14.83
CA ALA A 66 -10.36 2.06 15.48
C ALA A 66 -11.23 1.29 14.47
N ASP A 67 -11.45 1.86 13.27
CA ASP A 67 -12.24 1.26 12.19
C ASP A 67 -11.35 0.71 11.05
N ALA A 68 -10.04 0.53 11.29
CA ALA A 68 -9.11 0.11 10.26
C ALA A 68 -9.34 -1.35 9.84
N GLU A 69 -9.51 -1.57 8.55
CA GLU A 69 -9.54 -2.89 7.92
C GLU A 69 -8.20 -3.16 7.24
N LEU A 70 -7.24 -3.74 7.95
CA LEU A 70 -5.91 -4.04 7.37
C LEU A 70 -6.03 -4.95 6.14
N ILE A 71 -5.22 -4.66 5.12
CA ILE A 71 -5.19 -5.43 3.88
C ILE A 71 -3.86 -6.17 3.73
N LYS A 72 -3.91 -7.46 3.38
CA LYS A 72 -2.72 -8.25 3.08
C LYS A 72 -2.11 -7.81 1.75
N LYS A 73 -0.79 -7.78 1.66
CA LYS A 73 -0.08 -7.42 0.43
C LYS A 73 -0.59 -8.16 -0.81
N LYS A 74 -0.85 -9.47 -0.71
CA LYS A 74 -1.38 -10.29 -1.81
C LYS A 74 -2.78 -9.85 -2.28
N ASP A 75 -3.63 -9.45 -1.34
CA ASP A 75 -5.01 -9.04 -1.66
C ASP A 75 -5.01 -7.63 -2.28
N LEU A 76 -4.12 -6.74 -1.81
CA LEU A 76 -3.86 -5.45 -2.45
C LEU A 76 -3.38 -5.63 -3.91
N ILE A 77 -2.41 -6.49 -4.14
CA ILE A 77 -1.89 -6.78 -5.49
C ILE A 77 -3.02 -7.32 -6.38
N LYS A 78 -3.84 -8.23 -5.87
CA LYS A 78 -4.95 -8.79 -6.63
C LYS A 78 -5.94 -7.72 -7.07
N ILE A 79 -6.37 -6.84 -6.15
CA ILE A 79 -7.34 -5.79 -6.46
C ILE A 79 -6.78 -4.74 -7.42
N CYS A 80 -5.49 -4.37 -7.29
CA CYS A 80 -4.80 -3.48 -8.21
C CYS A 80 -4.72 -4.07 -9.62
N ASN A 81 -4.35 -5.36 -9.74
CA ASN A 81 -4.29 -6.04 -11.04
C ASN A 81 -5.66 -6.11 -11.73
N LEU A 82 -6.75 -6.33 -10.98
CA LEU A 82 -8.11 -6.29 -11.51
C LEU A 82 -8.50 -4.92 -12.07
N ASN A 83 -7.84 -3.86 -11.58
CA ASN A 83 -8.04 -2.48 -12.05
C ASN A 83 -6.93 -2.00 -13.00
N ASN A 84 -6.31 -2.89 -13.76
CA ASN A 84 -5.28 -2.58 -14.75
C ASN A 84 -4.06 -1.81 -14.18
N LEU A 85 -3.72 -2.07 -12.93
CA LEU A 85 -2.51 -1.58 -12.28
C LEU A 85 -1.53 -2.75 -12.13
N LYS A 86 -0.51 -2.81 -12.98
CA LYS A 86 0.45 -3.93 -13.02
C LYS A 86 1.56 -3.75 -11.99
N LEU A 87 1.72 -4.74 -11.11
CA LEU A 87 2.81 -4.74 -10.13
C LEU A 87 4.18 -4.71 -10.80
N LYS A 88 5.03 -3.80 -10.37
CA LYS A 88 6.45 -3.68 -10.77
C LYS A 88 7.40 -4.13 -9.69
N LYS A 89 7.12 -3.76 -8.45
CA LYS A 89 7.97 -4.10 -7.30
C LYS A 89 7.14 -4.13 -6.02
N SER A 90 7.48 -5.01 -5.12
CA SER A 90 6.93 -5.01 -3.76
C SER A 90 7.93 -5.58 -2.76
N GLY A 91 7.72 -5.32 -1.48
CA GLY A 91 8.55 -5.88 -0.43
C GLY A 91 8.00 -5.51 0.94
N TYR A 92 8.59 -6.11 1.97
CA TYR A 92 8.34 -5.76 3.36
C TYR A 92 9.46 -4.88 3.88
N ILE A 93 9.14 -4.02 4.82
CA ILE A 93 10.04 -3.02 5.41
C ILE A 93 9.77 -2.86 6.90
N HIS A 94 10.66 -2.13 7.58
CA HIS A 94 10.60 -1.86 9.02
C HIS A 94 10.62 -3.12 9.87
N PHE A 95 11.66 -3.94 9.69
CA PHE A 95 11.86 -5.17 10.46
C PHE A 95 12.39 -4.90 11.86
N PHE A 96 13.12 -3.80 12.05
CA PHE A 96 13.80 -3.49 13.29
C PHE A 96 13.22 -2.24 13.96
N PRO A 97 12.94 -2.30 15.29
CA PRO A 97 12.59 -1.09 16.05
C PRO A 97 13.69 -0.05 15.98
N SER A 98 13.33 1.22 16.18
CA SER A 98 14.27 2.35 16.15
C SER A 98 15.47 2.20 17.14
N LYS A 99 15.30 1.43 18.20
CA LYS A 99 16.36 1.08 19.15
C LYS A 99 17.47 0.20 18.55
N LEU A 100 17.20 -0.48 17.43
CA LEU A 100 18.11 -1.39 16.74
C LEU A 100 18.60 -0.79 15.40
N LYS A 101 18.87 0.51 15.36
CA LYS A 101 19.27 1.27 14.16
C LYS A 101 20.47 0.66 13.42
N PHE A 102 21.39 0.04 14.13
CA PHE A 102 22.57 -0.57 13.54
C PHE A 102 22.25 -1.76 12.59
N PHE A 103 21.06 -2.36 12.72
CA PHE A 103 20.59 -3.40 11.80
C PHE A 103 19.91 -2.85 10.53
N PHE A 104 19.67 -1.55 10.41
CA PHE A 104 18.98 -0.99 9.24
C PHE A 104 19.73 -1.23 7.94
N ASN A 105 21.05 -1.31 7.97
CA ASN A 105 21.86 -1.57 6.78
C ASN A 105 21.61 -2.96 6.16
N ILE A 106 21.19 -3.93 6.98
CA ILE A 106 20.88 -5.29 6.51
C ILE A 106 19.40 -5.48 6.19
N GLU A 107 18.53 -4.54 6.55
CA GLU A 107 17.09 -4.62 6.31
C GLU A 107 16.75 -4.79 4.82
N LYS A 108 17.56 -4.22 3.93
CA LYS A 108 17.41 -4.36 2.48
C LYS A 108 17.43 -5.81 1.99
N TYR A 109 18.08 -6.72 2.73
CA TYR A 109 18.14 -8.15 2.40
C TYR A 109 16.92 -8.94 2.87
N PHE A 110 16.09 -8.36 3.75
CA PHE A 110 14.91 -9.00 4.33
C PHE A 110 13.59 -8.59 3.67
N LYS A 111 13.60 -7.81 2.58
CA LYS A 111 12.39 -7.31 1.90
C LYS A 111 11.43 -8.41 1.44
N TRP A 112 11.89 -9.63 1.28
CA TRP A 112 11.08 -10.81 0.98
C TRP A 112 10.42 -11.43 2.21
N PHE A 113 10.94 -11.13 3.42
CA PHE A 113 10.48 -11.74 4.64
C PHE A 113 9.19 -11.07 5.14
N PHE A 114 8.16 -11.85 5.32
CA PHE A 114 6.78 -11.39 5.55
C PHE A 114 6.49 -10.74 6.93
N LEU A 115 7.45 -10.68 7.84
CA LEU A 115 7.30 -10.11 9.18
C LEU A 115 7.73 -8.65 9.32
N GLY A 116 8.02 -7.92 8.23
CA GLY A 116 8.19 -6.47 8.28
C GLY A 116 6.93 -5.77 8.82
N ALA A 117 7.09 -4.67 9.53
CA ALA A 117 5.96 -3.93 10.11
C ALA A 117 5.04 -3.32 9.06
N GLN A 118 5.61 -2.98 7.90
CA GLN A 118 4.89 -2.46 6.75
C GLN A 118 5.31 -3.19 5.48
N TYR A 119 4.54 -3.02 4.42
CA TYR A 119 4.92 -3.41 3.08
C TYR A 119 4.72 -2.27 2.09
N PHE A 120 5.41 -2.34 0.98
CA PHE A 120 5.22 -1.42 -0.14
C PHE A 120 4.90 -2.17 -1.42
N CYS A 121 4.17 -1.51 -2.31
CA CYS A 121 3.89 -1.97 -3.66
C CYS A 121 4.02 -0.80 -4.63
N ILE A 122 4.70 -1.05 -5.76
CA ILE A 122 4.82 -0.11 -6.88
C ILE A 122 4.08 -0.73 -8.06
N PHE A 123 3.10 -0.02 -8.56
CA PHE A 123 2.34 -0.40 -9.74
C PHE A 123 2.57 0.59 -10.87
N LYS A 124 2.40 0.12 -12.09
CA LYS A 124 2.34 0.94 -13.29
C LYS A 124 0.98 0.77 -13.95
N LYS A 125 0.41 1.87 -14.46
CA LYS A 125 -0.81 1.80 -15.28
C LYS A 125 -0.59 0.88 -16.46
N ASN A 126 -1.47 -0.10 -16.62
CA ASN A 126 -1.48 -1.00 -17.76
C ASN A 126 -2.55 -0.53 -18.74
N THR A 127 -2.12 -0.18 -19.93
CA THR A 127 -2.97 0.37 -21.00
C THR A 127 -3.37 -0.67 -22.04
N LYS A 128 -2.99 -1.93 -21.83
CA LYS A 128 -3.47 -3.01 -22.68
C LYS A 128 -4.94 -3.29 -22.37
N THR A 129 -5.81 -2.78 -23.21
CA THR A 129 -7.16 -3.29 -23.44
C THR A 129 -7.12 -4.69 -24.02
#